data_ea16851c58556a33991165ee2b0edc73
#
_entry.id   ea16851c58556a33991165ee2b0edc73
#
_cell.length_a   1.000
_cell.length_b   1.000
_cell.length_c   1.000
_cell.angle_alpha   90.00
_cell.angle_beta   90.00
_cell.angle_gamma   90.00
#
_symmetry.space_group_name_H-M   'P 1'
#
loop_
_entity.id
_entity.type
_entity.pdbx_description
1 polymer ?
#
loop_
_entity_poly.entity_id
_entity_poly.type
_entity_poly.pdbx_seq_one_letter_code
_entity_poly.pdbx_strand_id
1 'polypeptide(L)'
;MADATAALRRLSSPQSEVSAHYLVTEAGRIIQMVPEAYRAWHAGAGSWQGETDINSISVGIEIANPGHEHGYPDYPRRQIAAVTLLCRGVLNRYKIAPHRVVAHSDIAPARKQDPGEKFPWRLLYESGIGLWAPPAPIVEDSPFFSLGDVNPAVRDLQARLAEIGYGLRQSGTYDGETTTTVAAFQRHYRPERIDVIADQSTLDTIYAVQAALRRTNSPAA
;
A
#
# COMPACT_ATOMS: atom_id res chain seq x y z
N MET A 1 5.66 14.47 4.56
CA MET A 1 6.66 15.44 5.10
C MET A 1 7.09 16.36 3.96
N ALA A 2 7.38 17.65 4.22
CA ALA A 2 7.59 18.62 3.15
C ALA A 2 8.73 18.27 2.16
N ASP A 3 9.83 17.70 2.65
CA ASP A 3 10.99 17.26 1.87
C ASP A 3 11.83 16.21 2.62
N ALA A 4 12.87 15.69 1.96
CA ALA A 4 13.80 14.72 2.56
C ALA A 4 14.54 15.25 3.79
N THR A 5 14.81 16.56 3.87
CA THR A 5 15.50 17.16 5.02
C THR A 5 14.59 17.15 6.25
N ALA A 6 13.33 17.51 6.07
CA ALA A 6 12.32 17.44 7.14
C ALA A 6 12.07 15.99 7.58
N ALA A 7 12.02 15.05 6.60
CA ALA A 7 11.92 13.63 6.87
C ALA A 7 13.10 13.13 7.70
N LEU A 8 14.33 13.44 7.30
CA LEU A 8 15.55 13.05 8.00
C LEU A 8 15.56 13.56 9.45
N ARG A 9 15.24 14.82 9.66
CA ARG A 9 15.18 15.42 11.01
C ARG A 9 14.16 14.69 11.89
N ARG A 10 12.96 14.45 11.38
CA ARG A 10 11.89 13.78 12.13
C ARG A 10 12.26 12.34 12.47
N LEU A 11 12.73 11.57 11.50
CA LEU A 11 13.07 10.15 11.69
C LEU A 11 14.33 9.93 12.55
N SER A 12 15.18 10.98 12.72
CA SER A 12 16.37 10.96 13.58
C SER A 12 16.12 11.53 14.97
N SER A 13 14.94 12.11 15.24
CA SER A 13 14.62 12.74 16.52
C SER A 13 13.97 11.73 17.48
N PRO A 14 14.53 11.47 18.66
CA PRO A 14 13.89 10.62 19.67
C PRO A 14 12.50 11.13 20.09
N GLN A 15 12.27 12.45 20.05
CA GLN A 15 11.01 13.06 20.43
C GLN A 15 9.87 12.78 19.44
N SER A 16 10.20 12.34 18.22
CA SER A 16 9.19 12.05 17.20
C SER A 16 8.54 10.66 17.37
N GLU A 17 9.20 9.78 18.13
CA GLU A 17 8.76 8.38 18.39
C GLU A 17 8.46 7.58 17.10
N VAL A 18 9.11 7.96 15.98
CA VAL A 18 9.02 7.30 14.69
C VAL A 18 10.42 7.11 14.09
N SER A 19 10.62 6.02 13.36
CA SER A 19 11.86 5.74 12.63
C SER A 19 11.55 4.88 11.41
N ALA A 20 12.47 4.80 10.45
CA ALA A 20 12.39 3.92 9.28
C ALA A 20 13.75 3.25 9.05
N HIS A 21 13.78 2.13 8.37
CA HIS A 21 15.04 1.49 7.99
C HIS A 21 15.77 2.30 6.93
N TYR A 22 15.02 2.85 5.99
CA TYR A 22 15.56 3.63 4.88
C TYR A 22 14.75 4.88 4.61
N LEU A 23 15.45 5.93 4.17
CA LEU A 23 14.88 7.13 3.56
C LEU A 23 15.42 7.25 2.13
N VAL A 24 14.53 7.41 1.15
CA VAL A 24 14.88 7.71 -0.24
C VAL A 24 14.50 9.15 -0.56
N THR A 25 15.49 9.98 -0.87
CA THR A 25 15.30 11.39 -1.17
C THR A 25 14.76 11.61 -2.59
N GLU A 26 14.24 12.79 -2.88
CA GLU A 26 13.76 13.20 -4.22
C GLU A 26 14.90 13.15 -5.27
N ALA A 27 16.14 13.27 -4.82
CA ALA A 27 17.34 13.14 -5.66
C ALA A 27 17.75 11.67 -5.92
N GLY A 28 17.05 10.68 -5.31
CA GLY A 28 17.36 9.27 -5.43
C GLY A 28 18.51 8.80 -4.51
N ARG A 29 18.89 9.60 -3.50
CA ARG A 29 19.84 9.11 -2.48
C ARG A 29 19.12 8.18 -1.52
N ILE A 30 19.71 7.01 -1.27
CA ILE A 30 19.26 6.05 -0.25
C ILE A 30 20.05 6.32 1.02
N ILE A 31 19.37 6.54 2.13
CA ILE A 31 19.95 6.75 3.45
C ILE A 31 19.47 5.63 4.35
N GLN A 32 20.37 4.80 4.84
CA GLN A 32 20.04 3.83 5.89
C GLN A 32 20.03 4.54 7.24
N MET A 33 18.93 4.41 7.96
CA MET A 33 18.69 5.06 9.25
C MET A 33 18.68 4.06 10.40
N VAL A 34 17.95 2.95 10.24
CA VAL A 34 17.97 1.82 11.18
C VAL A 34 18.50 0.59 10.44
N PRO A 35 19.48 -0.15 10.99
CA PRO A 35 19.88 -1.41 10.39
C PRO A 35 18.71 -2.42 10.34
N GLU A 36 18.58 -3.17 9.24
CA GLU A 36 17.46 -4.11 9.01
C GLU A 36 17.31 -5.20 10.11
N ALA A 37 18.36 -5.47 10.86
CA ALA A 37 18.35 -6.42 11.97
C ALA A 37 17.61 -5.89 13.21
N TYR A 38 17.30 -4.61 13.27
CA TYR A 38 16.60 -3.97 14.38
C TYR A 38 15.21 -3.54 13.99
N ARG A 39 14.33 -3.44 14.97
CA ARG A 39 12.98 -2.91 14.81
C ARG A 39 13.03 -1.38 14.55
N ALA A 40 12.31 -0.92 13.53
CA ALA A 40 12.03 0.49 13.31
C ALA A 40 10.53 0.77 13.52
N TRP A 41 10.20 2.02 13.87
CA TRP A 41 8.85 2.46 14.23
C TRP A 41 8.22 3.23 13.07
N HIS A 42 7.83 2.53 11.99
CA HIS A 42 7.36 3.11 10.73
C HIS A 42 5.91 2.82 10.39
N ALA A 43 5.35 1.70 10.89
CA ALA A 43 4.01 1.26 10.55
C ALA A 43 2.92 1.87 11.46
N GLY A 44 3.22 2.06 12.75
CA GLY A 44 2.22 2.38 13.76
C GLY A 44 1.18 1.28 13.92
N ALA A 45 -0.02 1.64 14.38
CA ALA A 45 -1.15 0.70 14.45
C ALA A 45 -1.65 0.38 13.05
N GLY A 46 -1.79 -0.90 12.73
CA GLY A 46 -2.23 -1.39 11.44
C GLY A 46 -2.25 -2.91 11.40
N SER A 47 -2.68 -3.49 10.28
CA SER A 47 -2.66 -4.94 10.09
C SER A 47 -2.51 -5.33 8.63
N TRP A 48 -1.90 -6.48 8.38
CA TRP A 48 -1.82 -7.09 7.06
C TRP A 48 -1.79 -8.61 7.20
N GLN A 49 -2.70 -9.30 6.52
CA GLN A 49 -2.81 -10.78 6.58
C GLN A 49 -2.90 -11.33 8.02
N GLY A 50 -3.62 -10.65 8.88
CA GLY A 50 -3.80 -11.03 10.29
C GLY A 50 -2.66 -10.62 11.22
N GLU A 51 -1.52 -10.17 10.69
CA GLU A 51 -0.41 -9.65 11.47
C GLU A 51 -0.69 -8.21 11.92
N THR A 52 -0.40 -7.89 13.17
CA THR A 52 -0.64 -6.55 13.74
C THR A 52 0.63 -5.86 14.23
N ASP A 53 1.68 -6.60 14.57
CA ASP A 53 2.99 -6.03 14.90
C ASP A 53 3.86 -5.89 13.64
N ILE A 54 3.39 -5.07 12.71
CA ILE A 54 4.05 -4.86 11.42
C ILE A 54 5.47 -4.32 11.58
N ASN A 55 5.74 -3.49 12.59
CA ASN A 55 7.08 -2.97 12.85
C ASN A 55 8.14 -4.04 13.10
N SER A 56 7.76 -5.17 13.71
CA SER A 56 8.70 -6.24 14.04
C SER A 56 8.98 -7.21 12.89
N ILE A 57 8.14 -7.22 11.86
CA ILE A 57 8.18 -8.20 10.77
C ILE A 57 8.41 -7.60 9.40
N SER A 58 8.75 -6.31 9.33
CA SER A 58 8.90 -5.62 8.04
C SER A 58 10.08 -4.66 8.00
N VAL A 59 10.50 -4.33 6.78
CA VAL A 59 11.45 -3.26 6.49
C VAL A 59 10.67 -2.04 6.01
N GLY A 60 10.73 -0.93 6.75
CA GLY A 60 10.06 0.32 6.38
C GLY A 60 10.97 1.21 5.55
N ILE A 61 10.45 1.65 4.40
CA ILE A 61 11.11 2.57 3.48
C ILE A 61 10.29 3.85 3.40
N GLU A 62 10.84 4.94 3.91
CA GLU A 62 10.27 6.28 3.74
C GLU A 62 10.71 6.85 2.38
N ILE A 63 9.77 7.30 1.57
CA ILE A 63 10.03 7.90 0.25
C ILE A 63 9.63 9.36 0.34
N ALA A 64 10.60 10.26 0.30
CA ALA A 64 10.35 11.68 0.48
C ALA A 64 9.43 12.22 -0.62
N ASN A 65 8.26 12.71 -0.20
CA ASN A 65 7.28 13.39 -1.03
C ASN A 65 6.41 14.26 -0.11
N PRO A 66 6.08 15.50 -0.48
CA PRO A 66 5.25 16.38 0.33
C PRO A 66 3.87 15.81 0.67
N GLY A 67 3.32 14.94 -0.21
CA GLY A 67 2.00 14.35 -0.04
C GLY A 67 0.85 15.32 -0.32
N HIS A 68 -0.37 14.86 -0.11
CA HIS A 68 -1.60 15.58 -0.46
C HIS A 68 -1.71 16.96 0.20
N GLU A 69 -1.23 17.12 1.43
CA GLU A 69 -1.29 18.39 2.17
C GLU A 69 -0.40 19.50 1.57
N HIS A 70 0.58 19.13 0.74
CA HIS A 70 1.58 20.04 0.21
C HIS A 70 1.76 19.93 -1.31
N GLY A 71 0.64 19.78 -2.05
CA GLY A 71 0.58 19.82 -3.51
C GLY A 71 0.90 18.50 -4.20
N TYR A 72 1.26 17.46 -3.47
CA TYR A 72 1.46 16.07 -3.94
C TYR A 72 2.06 15.99 -5.36
N PRO A 73 3.34 16.39 -5.55
CA PRO A 73 4.00 16.29 -6.84
C PRO A 73 4.23 14.83 -7.24
N ASP A 74 4.46 14.60 -8.52
CA ASP A 74 4.86 13.29 -9.03
C ASP A 74 6.21 12.86 -8.45
N TYR A 75 6.40 11.55 -8.29
CA TYR A 75 7.66 10.98 -7.86
C TYR A 75 8.73 11.10 -8.95
N PRO A 76 9.89 11.74 -8.69
CA PRO A 76 10.95 11.85 -9.69
C PRO A 76 11.44 10.47 -10.16
N ARG A 77 11.69 10.30 -11.45
CA ARG A 77 12.18 9.03 -12.03
C ARG A 77 13.41 8.48 -11.31
N ARG A 78 14.38 9.36 -10.94
CA ARG A 78 15.59 8.98 -10.19
C ARG A 78 15.28 8.44 -8.80
N GLN A 79 14.24 8.98 -8.14
CA GLN A 79 13.79 8.49 -6.84
C GLN A 79 13.19 7.09 -6.96
N ILE A 80 12.31 6.87 -7.94
CA ILE A 80 11.71 5.56 -8.19
C ILE A 80 12.75 4.52 -8.62
N ALA A 81 13.74 4.90 -9.41
CA ALA A 81 14.86 4.01 -9.74
C ALA A 81 15.64 3.57 -8.48
N ALA A 82 15.88 4.50 -7.54
CA ALA A 82 16.52 4.20 -6.26
C ALA A 82 15.65 3.30 -5.37
N VAL A 83 14.34 3.55 -5.30
CA VAL A 83 13.37 2.69 -4.59
C VAL A 83 13.39 1.28 -5.18
N THR A 84 13.35 1.16 -6.50
CA THR A 84 13.40 -0.14 -7.21
C THR A 84 14.68 -0.91 -6.87
N LEU A 85 15.84 -0.25 -6.91
CA LEU A 85 17.12 -0.86 -6.56
C LEU A 85 17.14 -1.34 -5.11
N LEU A 86 16.69 -0.50 -4.17
CA LEU A 86 16.61 -0.82 -2.75
C LEU A 86 15.69 -2.01 -2.49
N CYS A 87 14.46 -1.97 -3.03
CA CYS A 87 13.48 -3.04 -2.86
C CYS A 87 14.00 -4.38 -3.38
N ARG A 88 14.64 -4.43 -4.56
CA ARG A 88 15.26 -5.66 -5.08
C ARG A 88 16.32 -6.21 -4.12
N GLY A 89 17.15 -5.34 -3.55
CA GLY A 89 18.14 -5.73 -2.54
C GLY A 89 17.49 -6.36 -1.29
N VAL A 90 16.44 -5.74 -0.76
CA VAL A 90 15.69 -6.25 0.40
C VAL A 90 15.01 -7.59 0.07
N LEU A 91 14.30 -7.66 -1.06
CA LEU A 91 13.61 -8.88 -1.49
C LEU A 91 14.57 -10.07 -1.68
N ASN A 92 15.78 -9.82 -2.20
CA ASN A 92 16.80 -10.86 -2.35
C ASN A 92 17.30 -11.37 -1.01
N ARG A 93 17.46 -10.50 0.00
CA ARG A 93 17.93 -10.90 1.34
C ARG A 93 16.88 -11.69 2.11
N TYR A 94 15.63 -11.27 2.08
CA TYR A 94 14.58 -11.78 2.96
C TYR A 94 13.56 -12.71 2.29
N LYS A 95 13.64 -12.91 0.97
CA LYS A 95 12.69 -13.77 0.21
C LYS A 95 11.23 -13.40 0.45
N ILE A 96 10.93 -12.11 0.44
CA ILE A 96 9.60 -11.57 0.70
C ILE A 96 8.67 -11.90 -0.47
N ALA A 97 7.50 -12.46 -0.17
CA ALA A 97 6.48 -12.75 -1.17
C ALA A 97 5.90 -11.45 -1.77
N PRO A 98 5.53 -11.42 -3.07
CA PRO A 98 5.05 -10.21 -3.75
C PRO A 98 3.92 -9.49 -3.03
N HIS A 99 2.95 -10.20 -2.49
CA HIS A 99 1.80 -9.66 -1.77
C HIS A 99 2.14 -9.08 -0.37
N ARG A 100 3.40 -9.17 0.05
CA ARG A 100 3.93 -8.54 1.26
C ARG A 100 4.70 -7.25 0.99
N VAL A 101 4.71 -6.76 -0.23
CA VAL A 101 5.18 -5.41 -0.58
C VAL A 101 3.96 -4.50 -0.64
N VAL A 102 3.78 -3.68 0.38
CA VAL A 102 2.52 -2.98 0.64
C VAL A 102 2.75 -1.50 0.94
N ALA A 103 1.72 -0.70 0.76
CA ALA A 103 1.67 0.70 1.15
C ALA A 103 1.38 0.85 2.65
N HIS A 104 1.71 2.00 3.21
CA HIS A 104 1.26 2.37 4.55
C HIS A 104 -0.28 2.46 4.61
N SER A 105 -0.90 2.98 3.54
CA SER A 105 -2.37 2.99 3.41
C SER A 105 -2.99 1.60 3.35
N ASP A 106 -2.29 0.57 2.85
CA ASP A 106 -2.82 -0.79 2.83
C ASP A 106 -2.93 -1.38 4.25
N ILE A 107 -1.91 -1.16 5.07
CA ILE A 107 -1.87 -1.68 6.45
C ILE A 107 -2.65 -0.84 7.45
N ALA A 108 -2.94 0.42 7.14
CA ALA A 108 -3.62 1.36 8.04
C ALA A 108 -4.61 2.27 7.28
N PRO A 109 -5.63 1.70 6.58
CA PRO A 109 -6.52 2.44 5.66
C PRO A 109 -7.21 3.64 6.26
N ALA A 110 -7.66 3.53 7.52
CA ALA A 110 -8.38 4.61 8.21
C ALA A 110 -7.48 5.78 8.64
N ARG A 111 -6.15 5.60 8.62
CA ARG A 111 -5.21 6.54 9.23
C ARG A 111 -4.20 7.10 8.23
N LYS A 112 -3.97 6.40 7.12
CA LYS A 112 -2.90 6.67 6.17
C LYS A 112 -3.39 6.73 4.73
N GLN A 113 -2.74 7.59 3.94
CA GLN A 113 -2.98 7.69 2.50
C GLN A 113 -1.68 7.47 1.69
N ASP A 114 -0.51 7.57 2.34
CA ASP A 114 0.80 7.39 1.70
C ASP A 114 1.03 5.95 1.23
N PRO A 115 1.75 5.75 0.12
CA PRO A 115 2.39 6.73 -0.75
C PRO A 115 1.42 7.46 -1.69
N GLY A 116 0.15 7.08 -1.74
CA GLY A 116 -0.90 7.70 -2.55
C GLY A 116 -0.95 7.16 -4.00
N GLU A 117 -1.89 7.70 -4.76
CA GLU A 117 -2.26 7.23 -6.11
C GLU A 117 -1.19 7.52 -7.18
N LYS A 118 -0.32 8.50 -6.96
CA LYS A 118 0.77 8.82 -7.90
C LYS A 118 1.98 7.90 -7.75
N PHE A 119 2.00 7.04 -6.74
CA PHE A 119 3.10 6.08 -6.59
C PHE A 119 3.01 5.00 -7.68
N PRO A 120 4.09 4.76 -8.44
CA PRO A 120 4.01 3.95 -9.67
C PRO A 120 4.11 2.44 -9.40
N TRP A 121 3.10 1.86 -8.75
CA TRP A 121 3.04 0.43 -8.40
C TRP A 121 3.25 -0.48 -9.58
N ARG A 122 2.64 -0.15 -10.74
CA ARG A 122 2.82 -0.89 -11.98
C ARG A 122 4.30 -1.01 -12.38
N LEU A 123 5.06 0.11 -12.31
CA LEU A 123 6.47 0.12 -12.68
C LEU A 123 7.31 -0.75 -11.71
N LEU A 124 6.98 -0.75 -10.42
CA LEU A 124 7.61 -1.64 -9.45
C LEU A 124 7.32 -3.11 -9.79
N TYR A 125 6.07 -3.45 -10.07
CA TYR A 125 5.66 -4.79 -10.49
C TYR A 125 6.39 -5.26 -11.77
N GLU A 126 6.46 -4.44 -12.80
CA GLU A 126 7.21 -4.70 -14.04
C GLU A 126 8.71 -4.91 -13.75
N SER A 127 9.19 -4.41 -12.62
CA SER A 127 10.55 -4.60 -12.10
C SER A 127 10.70 -5.81 -11.18
N GLY A 128 9.66 -6.64 -11.01
CA GLY A 128 9.64 -7.83 -10.15
C GLY A 128 9.38 -7.53 -8.67
N ILE A 129 8.79 -6.38 -8.35
CA ILE A 129 8.54 -5.93 -6.97
C ILE A 129 7.04 -5.77 -6.74
N GLY A 130 6.53 -6.48 -5.73
CA GLY A 130 5.14 -6.36 -5.32
C GLY A 130 4.15 -7.19 -6.15
N LEU A 131 2.89 -7.07 -5.78
CA LEU A 131 1.74 -7.67 -6.46
C LEU A 131 0.97 -6.56 -7.18
N TRP A 132 0.62 -6.78 -8.44
CA TRP A 132 -0.20 -5.86 -9.19
C TRP A 132 -1.00 -6.61 -10.27
N ALA A 133 -2.14 -6.04 -10.64
CA ALA A 133 -2.92 -6.48 -11.78
C ALA A 133 -3.44 -5.25 -12.53
N PRO A 134 -3.61 -5.32 -13.88
CA PRO A 134 -4.21 -4.23 -14.62
C PRO A 134 -5.60 -3.89 -14.06
N PRO A 135 -5.87 -2.61 -13.74
CA PRO A 135 -7.20 -2.22 -13.32
C PRO A 135 -8.23 -2.46 -14.43
N ALA A 136 -9.41 -2.89 -14.05
CA ALA A 136 -10.52 -2.99 -14.99
C ALA A 136 -10.99 -1.60 -15.42
N PRO A 137 -11.47 -1.44 -16.67
CA PRO A 137 -11.98 -0.16 -17.15
C PRO A 137 -13.09 0.39 -16.27
N ILE A 138 -13.09 1.71 -16.06
CA ILE A 138 -14.18 2.40 -15.37
C ILE A 138 -15.38 2.47 -16.32
N VAL A 139 -16.53 2.00 -15.87
CA VAL A 139 -17.80 2.04 -16.59
C VAL A 139 -18.74 2.94 -15.80
N GLU A 140 -19.20 4.02 -16.42
CA GLU A 140 -20.18 4.91 -15.79
C GLU A 140 -21.52 4.19 -15.61
N ASP A 141 -22.27 4.59 -14.60
CA ASP A 141 -23.59 4.03 -14.27
C ASP A 141 -23.61 2.50 -14.00
N SER A 142 -22.46 1.91 -13.68
CA SER A 142 -22.38 0.51 -13.29
C SER A 142 -22.97 0.28 -11.88
N PRO A 143 -23.46 -0.94 -11.57
CA PRO A 143 -23.81 -1.31 -10.20
C PRO A 143 -22.66 -1.06 -9.24
N PHE A 144 -22.99 -0.60 -8.04
CA PHE A 144 -21.98 -0.25 -7.02
C PHE A 144 -22.47 -0.50 -5.59
N PHE A 145 -21.49 -0.50 -4.66
CA PHE A 145 -21.74 -0.45 -3.22
C PHE A 145 -21.07 0.79 -2.64
N SER A 146 -21.76 1.42 -1.68
CA SER A 146 -21.32 2.64 -1.02
C SER A 146 -21.68 2.64 0.46
N LEU A 147 -21.22 3.66 1.18
CA LEU A 147 -21.48 3.82 2.61
C LEU A 147 -22.96 3.71 2.93
N GLY A 148 -23.31 2.81 3.84
CA GLY A 148 -24.67 2.55 4.31
C GLY A 148 -25.32 1.30 3.70
N ASP A 149 -24.79 0.75 2.61
CA ASP A 149 -25.32 -0.48 2.01
C ASP A 149 -25.19 -1.68 2.95
N VAL A 150 -26.23 -2.49 3.02
CA VAL A 150 -26.27 -3.71 3.84
C VAL A 150 -26.83 -4.87 3.01
N ASN A 151 -25.95 -5.79 2.61
CA ASN A 151 -26.35 -7.00 1.89
C ASN A 151 -25.22 -8.05 1.88
N PRO A 152 -25.53 -9.30 1.47
CA PRO A 152 -24.53 -10.38 1.37
C PRO A 152 -23.37 -10.07 0.41
N ALA A 153 -23.60 -9.29 -0.66
CA ALA A 153 -22.57 -8.98 -1.64
C ALA A 153 -21.52 -8.00 -1.05
N VAL A 154 -21.91 -7.14 -0.10
CA VAL A 154 -20.95 -6.33 0.67
C VAL A 154 -20.06 -7.22 1.54
N ARG A 155 -20.60 -8.29 2.13
CA ARG A 155 -19.80 -9.25 2.88
C ARG A 155 -18.82 -10.00 1.99
N ASP A 156 -19.23 -10.38 0.76
CA ASP A 156 -18.34 -11.01 -0.20
C ASP A 156 -17.19 -10.05 -0.61
N LEU A 157 -17.49 -8.78 -0.87
CA LEU A 157 -16.47 -7.74 -1.11
C LEU A 157 -15.46 -7.66 0.05
N GLN A 158 -15.94 -7.59 1.29
CA GLN A 158 -15.10 -7.54 2.49
C GLN A 158 -14.22 -8.80 2.61
N ALA A 159 -14.79 -9.99 2.36
CA ALA A 159 -14.05 -11.26 2.38
C ALA A 159 -12.94 -11.29 1.33
N ARG A 160 -13.20 -10.75 0.14
CA ARG A 160 -12.20 -10.65 -0.94
C ARG A 160 -11.07 -9.70 -0.60
N LEU A 161 -11.36 -8.55 -0.03
CA LEU A 161 -10.34 -7.61 0.46
C LEU A 161 -9.49 -8.24 1.58
N ALA A 162 -10.12 -8.99 2.48
CA ALA A 162 -9.41 -9.74 3.53
C ALA A 162 -8.52 -10.84 2.96
N GLU A 163 -8.94 -11.56 1.90
CA GLU A 163 -8.10 -12.55 1.22
C GLU A 163 -6.84 -11.93 0.60
N ILE A 164 -6.93 -10.70 0.09
CA ILE A 164 -5.75 -9.96 -0.41
C ILE A 164 -4.79 -9.63 0.74
N GLY A 165 -5.32 -9.31 1.93
CA GLY A 165 -4.51 -9.04 3.12
C GLY A 165 -5.04 -7.91 4.01
N TYR A 166 -6.03 -7.15 3.56
CA TYR A 166 -6.58 -6.03 4.33
C TYR A 166 -7.24 -6.52 5.63
N GLY A 167 -6.96 -5.81 6.73
CA GLY A 167 -7.59 -6.07 8.02
C GLY A 167 -8.91 -5.33 8.13
N LEU A 168 -10.04 -6.02 7.87
CA LEU A 168 -11.37 -5.47 8.04
C LEU A 168 -12.37 -6.55 8.47
N ARG A 169 -13.47 -6.11 9.10
CA ARG A 169 -14.56 -7.00 9.52
C ARG A 169 -15.47 -7.33 8.33
N GLN A 170 -15.91 -8.58 8.27
CA GLN A 170 -16.83 -9.06 7.24
C GLN A 170 -18.27 -8.97 7.75
N SER A 171 -18.73 -7.75 8.03
CA SER A 171 -20.03 -7.47 8.65
C SER A 171 -21.22 -7.60 7.69
N GLY A 172 -20.98 -7.42 6.37
CA GLY A 172 -22.03 -7.26 5.37
C GLY A 172 -22.63 -5.85 5.31
N THR A 173 -22.09 -4.91 6.10
CA THR A 173 -22.43 -3.49 6.06
C THR A 173 -21.26 -2.73 5.46
N TYR A 174 -21.51 -1.90 4.48
CA TYR A 174 -20.52 -0.98 3.92
C TYR A 174 -20.37 0.19 4.88
N ASP A 175 -19.56 -0.03 5.92
CA ASP A 175 -19.29 0.92 6.98
C ASP A 175 -18.05 1.78 6.70
N GLY A 176 -17.66 2.64 7.65
CA GLY A 176 -16.48 3.48 7.54
C GLY A 176 -15.17 2.68 7.37
N GLU A 177 -15.07 1.49 7.98
CA GLU A 177 -13.91 0.60 7.82
C GLU A 177 -13.83 0.06 6.39
N THR A 178 -14.95 -0.36 5.82
CA THR A 178 -15.05 -0.79 4.41
C THR A 178 -14.72 0.36 3.46
N THR A 179 -15.28 1.56 3.71
CA THR A 179 -15.02 2.77 2.92
C THR A 179 -13.52 3.09 2.84
N THR A 180 -12.83 3.13 3.98
CA THR A 180 -11.39 3.45 4.01
C THR A 180 -10.54 2.35 3.37
N THR A 181 -10.94 1.08 3.51
CA THR A 181 -10.25 -0.06 2.90
C THR A 181 -10.41 -0.04 1.37
N VAL A 182 -11.60 0.25 0.86
CA VAL A 182 -11.81 0.43 -0.60
C VAL A 182 -10.99 1.59 -1.13
N ALA A 183 -10.91 2.72 -0.41
CA ALA A 183 -10.05 3.84 -0.79
C ALA A 183 -8.56 3.44 -0.87
N ALA A 184 -8.06 2.66 0.09
CA ALA A 184 -6.68 2.17 0.09
C ALA A 184 -6.43 1.23 -1.10
N PHE A 185 -7.35 0.29 -1.35
CA PHE A 185 -7.30 -0.60 -2.51
C PHE A 185 -7.29 0.18 -3.82
N GLN A 186 -8.17 1.17 -3.98
CA GLN A 186 -8.21 2.01 -5.19
C GLN A 186 -6.90 2.76 -5.39
N ARG A 187 -6.30 3.36 -4.34
CA ARG A 187 -5.00 4.04 -4.43
C ARG A 187 -3.88 3.13 -4.93
N HIS A 188 -3.89 1.88 -4.52
CA HIS A 188 -2.85 0.93 -4.90
C HIS A 188 -3.09 0.33 -6.29
N TYR A 189 -4.31 -0.12 -6.57
CA TYR A 189 -4.61 -0.98 -7.73
C TYR A 189 -5.46 -0.32 -8.82
N ARG A 190 -6.17 0.77 -8.51
CA ARG A 190 -7.01 1.52 -9.47
C ARG A 190 -6.90 3.04 -9.21
N PRO A 191 -5.72 3.64 -9.36
CA PRO A 191 -5.45 5.02 -8.97
C PRO A 191 -6.15 6.10 -9.81
N GLU A 192 -6.77 5.75 -10.92
CA GLU A 192 -7.46 6.69 -11.80
C GLU A 192 -8.70 7.34 -11.16
N ARG A 193 -9.37 6.62 -10.23
CA ARG A 193 -10.54 7.12 -9.51
C ARG A 193 -10.56 6.57 -8.08
N ILE A 194 -10.40 7.44 -7.10
CA ILE A 194 -10.50 7.13 -5.68
C ILE A 194 -11.73 7.82 -5.14
N ASP A 195 -12.87 7.17 -5.22
CA ASP A 195 -14.19 7.68 -4.89
C ASP A 195 -14.86 6.93 -3.73
N VAL A 196 -14.15 5.95 -3.17
CA VAL A 196 -14.62 5.09 -2.08
C VAL A 196 -15.83 4.22 -2.43
N ILE A 197 -16.23 4.20 -3.69
CA ILE A 197 -17.35 3.42 -4.24
C ILE A 197 -16.79 2.11 -4.79
N ALA A 198 -17.37 0.99 -4.37
CA ALA A 198 -17.06 -0.31 -4.97
C ALA A 198 -17.94 -0.52 -6.20
N ASP A 199 -17.58 0.19 -7.30
CA ASP A 199 -18.18 0.04 -8.62
C ASP A 199 -17.72 -1.26 -9.32
N GLN A 200 -18.27 -1.57 -10.48
CA GLN A 200 -17.91 -2.79 -11.22
C GLN A 200 -16.40 -2.83 -11.52
N SER A 201 -15.79 -1.68 -11.88
CA SER A 201 -14.34 -1.60 -12.11
C SER A 201 -13.53 -1.97 -10.86
N THR A 202 -13.94 -1.50 -9.67
CA THR A 202 -13.30 -1.85 -8.41
C THR A 202 -13.44 -3.34 -8.11
N LEU A 203 -14.65 -3.91 -8.30
CA LEU A 203 -14.91 -5.34 -8.07
C LEU A 203 -14.07 -6.21 -9.01
N ASP A 204 -14.08 -5.92 -10.31
CA ASP A 204 -13.31 -6.67 -11.30
C ASP A 204 -11.79 -6.55 -11.07
N THR A 205 -11.32 -5.39 -10.61
CA THR A 205 -9.92 -5.20 -10.23
C THR A 205 -9.57 -6.06 -8.99
N ILE A 206 -10.46 -6.15 -8.00
CA ILE A 206 -10.28 -7.04 -6.84
C ILE A 206 -10.13 -8.50 -7.31
N TYR A 207 -11.01 -8.97 -8.22
CA TYR A 207 -10.89 -10.32 -8.78
C TYR A 207 -9.56 -10.55 -9.52
N ALA A 208 -9.11 -9.57 -10.28
CA ALA A 208 -7.82 -9.64 -10.99
C ALA A 208 -6.63 -9.73 -10.03
N VAL A 209 -6.63 -8.94 -8.95
CA VAL A 209 -5.59 -8.98 -7.91
C VAL A 209 -5.61 -10.31 -7.15
N GLN A 210 -6.78 -10.85 -6.79
CA GLN A 210 -6.90 -12.18 -6.18
C GLN A 210 -6.36 -13.28 -7.10
N ALA A 211 -6.68 -13.22 -8.40
CA ALA A 211 -6.15 -14.18 -9.37
C ALA A 211 -4.63 -14.08 -9.49
N ALA A 212 -4.06 -12.88 -9.43
CA ALA A 212 -2.60 -12.67 -9.38
C ALA A 212 -1.99 -13.24 -8.09
N LEU A 213 -2.62 -13.00 -6.94
CA LEU A 213 -2.19 -13.54 -5.64
C LEU A 213 -2.14 -15.07 -5.64
N ARG A 214 -3.17 -15.74 -6.16
CA ARG A 214 -3.21 -17.20 -6.24
C ARG A 214 -2.09 -17.76 -7.11
N ARG A 215 -1.75 -17.10 -8.21
CA ARG A 215 -0.61 -17.50 -9.07
C ARG A 215 0.73 -17.41 -8.34
N THR A 216 0.92 -16.41 -7.47
CA THR A 216 2.17 -16.29 -6.69
C THR A 216 2.30 -17.33 -5.58
N ASN A 217 1.19 -17.88 -5.11
CA ASN A 217 1.14 -18.88 -4.04
C ASN A 217 1.15 -20.32 -4.57
N SER A 218 0.95 -20.53 -5.88
CA SER A 218 1.08 -21.86 -6.49
C SER A 218 2.55 -22.20 -6.65
N PRO A 219 3.04 -23.38 -6.22
CA PRO A 219 4.40 -23.81 -6.50
C PRO A 219 4.60 -23.82 -8.03
N ALA A 220 5.75 -23.33 -8.46
CA ALA A 220 6.16 -23.47 -9.86
C ALA A 220 6.19 -24.99 -10.20
N ALA A 221 5.41 -25.36 -11.22
CA ALA A 221 5.35 -26.74 -11.71
C ALA A 221 6.69 -27.14 -12.36
#